data_ac919a67f17418bc854056c2bc2a5330
#
_entry.id   ac919a67f17418bc854056c2bc2a5330
#
_cell.length_a   1.000
_cell.length_b   1.000
_cell.length_c   1.000
_cell.angle_alpha   90.00
_cell.angle_beta   90.00
_cell.angle_gamma   90.00
#
_symmetry.space_group_name_H-M   'P 1'
#
loop_
_entity.id
_entity.type
_entity.pdbx_description
1 polymer ?
#
loop_
_entity_poly.entity_id
_entity_poly.type
_entity_poly.pdbx_seq_one_letter_code
_entity_poly.pdbx_strand_id
1 'polypeptide(L)'
;GYKDADLQPPLYLHTTEEMLEEFSYLGEEAAYEVVVTNTNKIADMIERIKPVPDRDQLYSPSIPGAEDAVRDLSYAKAHEWYGEKLPQIVEDRLKMELDAIIGHGFSVLYYIAHKLVKHSIDRGYLVGSRGSVGSSFVATMLDITEVNALKPHYRCPNCRHSEFFMNNEVDSGFDLPPKDCPECGTRMLRDGHDIPFAVFLGFHGDKVPDIDLNFSGGIDPDDPSAMSDQSVAHKYTEELFGRDNVCRAGTIATIANKTAIGFIRKYYESKNLHVHPAHVAALVEGFAGIKRTTGQHPGGIMVVPRNMDIHYITPMNRPADDKDGTTITTHYDYHSINDRLVKLDILGHDDPMVLKMLEKYLQEDVDPNFDPKKIPVGDEETMRIFQDTTSLGVTPEQIDSAVGTFGIPECGTKFVRQMISDVQPKKFSEVVRVSGYSHGTDVWLNNAQDLIKEGKPVAETISTRDDVMTHLISKGVEPSLAFKTMEHVRKGKAAKKGLEPKMLEAMRAVN
;
A
#
# COMPACT_ATOMS: atom_id res chain seq x y z
N GLY A 1 14.10 -14.57 30.94
CA GLY A 1 13.73 -13.37 31.70
C GLY A 1 14.96 -12.50 31.97
N TYR A 2 14.75 -11.25 32.26
CA TYR A 2 15.82 -10.34 32.68
C TYR A 2 16.35 -10.82 34.03
N LYS A 3 17.68 -10.90 34.19
CA LYS A 3 18.32 -11.40 35.41
C LYS A 3 18.11 -10.49 36.61
N ASP A 4 17.74 -9.24 36.37
CA ASP A 4 17.51 -8.17 37.31
C ASP A 4 16.02 -7.82 37.50
N ALA A 5 15.11 -8.68 37.07
CA ALA A 5 13.67 -8.44 37.17
C ALA A 5 13.20 -8.22 38.62
N ASP A 6 13.83 -8.94 39.57
CA ASP A 6 13.51 -8.81 40.98
C ASP A 6 14.22 -7.62 41.67
N LEU A 7 15.09 -6.90 40.94
CA LEU A 7 15.79 -5.69 41.39
C LEU A 7 15.16 -4.40 40.84
N GLN A 8 14.03 -4.49 40.16
CA GLN A 8 13.34 -3.32 39.65
C GLN A 8 12.84 -2.43 40.80
N PRO A 9 13.00 -1.11 40.68
CA PRO A 9 12.39 -0.21 41.66
C PRO A 9 10.86 -0.32 41.58
N PRO A 10 10.15 0.03 42.65
CA PRO A 10 8.69 0.09 42.64
C PRO A 10 8.21 1.10 41.61
N LEU A 11 7.41 0.66 40.62
CA LEU A 11 6.93 1.48 39.49
C LEU A 11 5.41 1.72 39.58
N TYR A 12 4.88 1.85 40.79
CA TYR A 12 3.49 2.23 41.00
C TYR A 12 3.36 3.72 41.31
N LEU A 13 2.14 4.24 41.27
CA LEU A 13 1.87 5.63 41.66
C LEU A 13 1.96 5.76 43.17
N HIS A 14 3.00 6.45 43.65
CA HIS A 14 3.20 6.71 45.05
C HIS A 14 2.27 7.81 45.52
N THR A 15 1.79 7.71 46.77
CA THR A 15 1.13 8.83 47.48
C THR A 15 2.16 9.86 47.89
N THR A 16 1.69 11.07 48.33
CA THR A 16 2.58 12.11 48.82
C THR A 16 3.35 11.64 50.06
N GLU A 17 2.70 10.90 50.95
CA GLU A 17 3.29 10.34 52.18
C GLU A 17 4.40 9.34 51.86
N GLU A 18 4.14 8.40 50.93
CA GLU A 18 5.14 7.42 50.45
C GLU A 18 6.35 8.11 49.81
N MET A 19 6.11 9.15 49.01
CA MET A 19 7.20 9.94 48.43
C MET A 19 8.01 10.72 49.50
N LEU A 20 7.36 11.27 50.48
CA LEU A 20 8.06 11.95 51.58
C LEU A 20 8.90 10.96 52.40
N GLU A 21 8.43 9.74 52.62
CA GLU A 21 9.20 8.67 53.24
C GLU A 21 10.42 8.27 52.42
N GLU A 22 10.27 8.08 51.12
CA GLU A 22 11.39 7.77 50.21
C GLU A 22 12.47 8.89 50.20
N PHE A 23 12.08 10.14 50.32
CA PHE A 23 12.99 11.28 50.37
C PHE A 23 13.42 11.70 51.78
N SER A 24 13.08 10.91 52.81
CA SER A 24 13.38 11.22 54.22
C SER A 24 14.88 11.44 54.54
N TYR A 25 15.76 10.83 53.72
CA TYR A 25 17.21 11.00 53.83
C TYR A 25 17.70 12.46 53.61
N LEU A 26 16.88 13.33 53.01
CA LEU A 26 17.18 14.76 52.84
C LEU A 26 16.86 15.62 54.08
N GLY A 27 16.14 15.03 55.06
CA GLY A 27 15.53 15.76 56.15
C GLY A 27 14.15 16.31 55.77
N GLU A 28 13.31 16.58 56.78
CA GLU A 28 11.90 16.90 56.64
C GLU A 28 11.63 18.11 55.72
N GLU A 29 12.36 19.23 55.93
CA GLU A 29 12.19 20.45 55.16
C GLU A 29 12.55 20.27 53.68
N ALA A 30 13.71 19.68 53.39
CA ALA A 30 14.16 19.46 52.01
C ALA A 30 13.35 18.37 51.28
N ALA A 31 12.90 17.33 52.01
CA ALA A 31 12.00 16.34 51.46
C ALA A 31 10.66 16.98 51.05
N TYR A 32 10.09 17.82 51.88
CA TYR A 32 8.84 18.53 51.55
C TYR A 32 9.02 19.50 50.39
N GLU A 33 10.15 20.22 50.35
CA GLU A 33 10.46 21.09 49.21
C GLU A 33 10.51 20.32 47.87
N VAL A 34 11.21 19.21 47.86
CA VAL A 34 11.38 18.40 46.61
C VAL A 34 10.06 17.74 46.21
N VAL A 35 9.37 17.09 47.13
CA VAL A 35 8.19 16.25 46.82
C VAL A 35 6.93 17.08 46.63
N VAL A 36 6.73 18.15 47.44
CA VAL A 36 5.49 18.92 47.43
C VAL A 36 5.65 20.25 46.76
N THR A 37 6.55 21.10 47.28
CA THR A 37 6.66 22.49 46.82
C THR A 37 7.09 22.57 45.35
N ASN A 38 8.17 21.88 44.96
CA ASN A 38 8.71 21.97 43.62
C ASN A 38 7.84 21.23 42.57
N THR A 39 7.20 20.13 42.94
CA THR A 39 6.27 19.43 42.05
C THR A 39 5.03 20.24 41.74
N ASN A 40 4.43 20.91 42.77
CA ASN A 40 3.31 21.82 42.56
C ASN A 40 3.74 23.05 41.75
N LYS A 41 4.91 23.63 42.03
CA LYS A 41 5.45 24.74 41.26
C LYS A 41 5.63 24.41 39.79
N ILE A 42 6.11 23.20 39.49
CA ILE A 42 6.21 22.71 38.09
C ILE A 42 4.82 22.53 37.49
N ALA A 43 3.88 21.94 38.24
CA ALA A 43 2.51 21.76 37.76
C ALA A 43 1.82 23.10 37.44
N ASP A 44 2.05 24.12 38.25
CA ASP A 44 1.50 25.47 38.06
C ASP A 44 2.10 26.18 36.82
N MET A 45 3.27 25.75 36.35
CA MET A 45 3.90 26.26 35.11
C MET A 45 3.30 25.65 33.85
N ILE A 46 2.53 24.56 33.95
CA ILE A 46 1.99 23.85 32.81
C ILE A 46 0.74 24.54 32.32
N GLU A 47 0.78 24.96 31.07
CA GLU A 47 -0.39 25.52 30.36
C GLU A 47 -1.09 24.43 29.52
N ARG A 48 -2.39 24.62 29.34
CA ARG A 48 -3.16 23.77 28.45
C ARG A 48 -2.92 24.16 26.99
N ILE A 49 -2.04 23.42 26.33
CA ILE A 49 -1.72 23.66 24.91
C ILE A 49 -2.27 22.55 24.01
N LYS A 50 -2.44 22.86 22.73
CA LYS A 50 -2.58 21.86 21.68
C LYS A 50 -1.18 21.58 21.11
N PRO A 51 -0.55 20.45 21.45
CA PRO A 51 0.83 20.17 21.02
C PRO A 51 0.97 19.93 19.52
N VAL A 52 -0.14 19.68 18.83
CA VAL A 52 -0.19 19.45 17.38
C VAL A 52 -1.32 20.31 16.79
N PRO A 53 -1.13 21.00 15.64
CA PRO A 53 -2.14 21.80 14.97
C PRO A 53 -3.45 21.03 14.71
N ASP A 54 -4.54 21.76 14.50
CA ASP A 54 -5.85 21.15 14.25
C ASP A 54 -5.82 20.19 13.05
N ARG A 55 -6.66 19.13 13.10
CA ARG A 55 -6.63 17.98 12.20
C ARG A 55 -7.17 18.24 10.78
N ASP A 56 -7.65 19.45 10.52
CA ASP A 56 -8.47 19.70 9.34
C ASP A 56 -7.68 20.15 8.11
N GLN A 57 -6.33 20.11 8.15
CA GLN A 57 -5.52 20.56 7.03
C GLN A 57 -4.37 19.58 6.75
N LEU A 58 -4.32 19.10 5.50
CA LEU A 58 -3.13 18.43 4.95
C LEU A 58 -2.10 19.47 4.56
N TYR A 59 -0.93 19.42 5.17
CA TYR A 59 0.22 20.26 4.82
C TYR A 59 0.98 19.59 3.68
N SER A 60 0.67 20.00 2.44
CA SER A 60 1.32 19.50 1.24
C SER A 60 2.51 20.36 0.86
N PRO A 61 3.63 19.76 0.41
CA PRO A 61 4.70 20.52 -0.22
C PRO A 61 4.18 21.20 -1.49
N SER A 62 4.82 22.27 -1.92
CA SER A 62 4.48 22.94 -3.19
C SER A 62 5.61 22.77 -4.20
N ILE A 63 5.25 22.47 -5.43
CA ILE A 63 6.15 22.51 -6.59
C ILE A 63 5.52 23.48 -7.60
N PRO A 64 6.18 24.61 -7.91
CA PRO A 64 5.67 25.57 -8.88
C PRO A 64 5.40 24.89 -10.24
N GLY A 65 4.23 25.15 -10.83
CA GLY A 65 3.82 24.62 -12.13
C GLY A 65 3.38 23.13 -12.11
N ALA A 66 3.20 22.51 -10.94
CA ALA A 66 2.80 21.10 -10.85
C ALA A 66 1.44 20.82 -11.50
N GLU A 67 0.48 21.74 -11.38
CA GLU A 67 -0.86 21.58 -11.99
C GLU A 67 -0.80 21.56 -13.51
N ASP A 68 -0.08 22.52 -14.11
CA ASP A 68 0.09 22.60 -15.56
C ASP A 68 0.91 21.39 -16.05
N ALA A 69 1.98 21.02 -15.34
CA ALA A 69 2.79 19.86 -15.70
C ALA A 69 1.97 18.56 -15.70
N VAL A 70 1.14 18.31 -14.67
CA VAL A 70 0.27 17.12 -14.60
C VAL A 70 -0.71 17.11 -15.77
N ARG A 71 -1.35 18.24 -16.06
CA ARG A 71 -2.28 18.37 -17.20
C ARG A 71 -1.58 18.12 -18.53
N ASP A 72 -0.51 18.85 -18.79
CA ASP A 72 0.16 18.84 -20.09
C ASP A 72 0.81 17.50 -20.38
N LEU A 73 1.49 16.89 -19.42
CA LEU A 73 2.09 15.56 -19.56
C LEU A 73 1.02 14.49 -19.79
N SER A 74 -0.11 14.56 -19.08
CA SER A 74 -1.20 13.59 -19.23
C SER A 74 -1.82 13.66 -20.62
N TYR A 75 -2.11 14.86 -21.13
CA TYR A 75 -2.63 15.03 -22.49
C TYR A 75 -1.60 14.66 -23.54
N ALA A 76 -0.33 15.03 -23.37
CA ALA A 76 0.74 14.66 -24.30
C ALA A 76 0.84 13.13 -24.47
N LYS A 77 0.81 12.39 -23.36
CA LYS A 77 0.84 10.92 -23.37
C LYS A 77 -0.43 10.33 -23.98
N ALA A 78 -1.59 10.88 -23.68
CA ALA A 78 -2.85 10.45 -24.27
C ALA A 78 -2.86 10.62 -25.79
N HIS A 79 -2.38 11.76 -26.28
CA HIS A 79 -2.23 11.99 -27.73
C HIS A 79 -1.19 11.06 -28.36
N GLU A 80 -0.10 10.75 -27.65
CA GLU A 80 0.88 9.74 -28.11
C GLU A 80 0.21 8.36 -28.30
N TRP A 81 -0.69 7.97 -27.41
CA TRP A 81 -1.31 6.65 -27.45
C TRP A 81 -2.55 6.55 -28.33
N TYR A 82 -3.39 7.59 -28.35
CA TYR A 82 -4.73 7.57 -28.98
C TYR A 82 -4.89 8.54 -30.14
N GLY A 83 -3.84 9.30 -30.49
CA GLY A 83 -3.84 10.22 -31.64
C GLY A 83 -4.26 11.66 -31.31
N GLU A 84 -4.20 12.55 -32.31
CA GLU A 84 -4.51 13.97 -32.13
C GLU A 84 -5.96 14.22 -31.68
N LYS A 85 -6.91 13.44 -32.23
CA LYS A 85 -8.30 13.47 -31.79
C LYS A 85 -8.54 12.30 -30.84
N LEU A 86 -8.61 12.61 -29.54
CA LEU A 86 -8.86 11.59 -28.52
C LEU A 86 -10.26 10.97 -28.69
N PRO A 87 -10.40 9.65 -28.48
CA PRO A 87 -11.70 9.02 -28.29
C PRO A 87 -12.45 9.66 -27.11
N GLN A 88 -13.77 9.79 -27.21
CA GLN A 88 -14.57 10.47 -26.19
C GLN A 88 -14.40 9.88 -24.80
N ILE A 89 -14.30 8.55 -24.69
CA ILE A 89 -14.08 7.86 -23.42
C ILE A 89 -12.74 8.24 -22.76
N VAL A 90 -11.69 8.49 -23.55
CA VAL A 90 -10.37 8.93 -23.09
C VAL A 90 -10.45 10.37 -22.59
N GLU A 91 -11.06 11.26 -23.39
CA GLU A 91 -11.22 12.68 -23.06
C GLU A 91 -12.06 12.87 -21.79
N ASP A 92 -13.21 12.19 -21.69
CA ASP A 92 -14.10 12.27 -20.54
C ASP A 92 -13.40 11.78 -19.26
N ARG A 93 -12.63 10.68 -19.37
CA ARG A 93 -11.90 10.13 -18.24
C ARG A 93 -10.79 11.05 -17.77
N LEU A 94 -9.97 11.58 -18.69
CA LEU A 94 -8.90 12.54 -18.36
C LEU A 94 -9.46 13.79 -17.70
N LYS A 95 -10.50 14.38 -18.29
CA LYS A 95 -11.12 15.58 -17.75
C LYS A 95 -11.66 15.35 -16.34
N MET A 96 -12.41 14.29 -16.15
CA MET A 96 -13.00 13.94 -14.85
C MET A 96 -11.93 13.77 -13.77
N GLU A 97 -10.83 13.03 -14.08
CA GLU A 97 -9.76 12.80 -13.12
C GLU A 97 -8.94 14.06 -12.85
N LEU A 98 -8.56 14.81 -13.89
CA LEU A 98 -7.80 16.07 -13.76
C LEU A 98 -8.59 17.12 -12.96
N ASP A 99 -9.89 17.27 -13.22
CA ASP A 99 -10.75 18.17 -12.46
C ASP A 99 -10.76 17.83 -10.96
N ALA A 100 -10.83 16.53 -10.63
CA ALA A 100 -10.77 16.07 -9.24
C ALA A 100 -9.38 16.26 -8.61
N ILE A 101 -8.31 15.87 -9.31
CA ILE A 101 -6.91 15.96 -8.83
C ILE A 101 -6.51 17.42 -8.58
N ILE A 102 -6.79 18.30 -9.53
CA ILE A 102 -6.44 19.72 -9.44
C ILE A 102 -7.35 20.43 -8.44
N GLY A 103 -8.66 20.17 -8.50
CA GLY A 103 -9.65 20.80 -7.62
C GLY A 103 -9.42 20.52 -6.13
N HIS A 104 -8.85 19.37 -5.78
CA HIS A 104 -8.51 19.01 -4.39
C HIS A 104 -7.03 19.27 -4.04
N GLY A 105 -6.24 19.85 -4.94
CA GLY A 105 -4.84 20.21 -4.70
C GLY A 105 -3.89 19.00 -4.65
N PHE A 106 -4.23 17.88 -5.29
CA PHE A 106 -3.41 16.67 -5.31
C PHE A 106 -2.39 16.61 -6.45
N SER A 107 -2.36 17.60 -7.33
CA SER A 107 -1.43 17.67 -8.49
C SER A 107 0.02 17.50 -8.08
N VAL A 108 0.40 18.08 -6.96
CA VAL A 108 1.76 17.96 -6.43
C VAL A 108 2.14 16.51 -6.13
N LEU A 109 1.23 15.69 -5.58
CA LEU A 109 1.49 14.29 -5.27
C LEU A 109 1.72 13.47 -6.54
N TYR A 110 0.89 13.66 -7.55
CA TYR A 110 1.05 13.02 -8.86
C TYR A 110 2.37 13.46 -9.53
N TYR A 111 2.70 14.74 -9.46
CA TYR A 111 3.93 15.24 -10.08
C TYR A 111 5.19 14.73 -9.38
N ILE A 112 5.17 14.60 -8.06
CA ILE A 112 6.25 13.97 -7.29
C ILE A 112 6.42 12.51 -7.72
N ALA A 113 5.33 11.75 -7.73
CA ALA A 113 5.35 10.34 -8.13
C ALA A 113 5.90 10.17 -9.56
N HIS A 114 5.43 10.98 -10.51
CA HIS A 114 5.98 11.01 -11.87
C HIS A 114 7.50 11.28 -11.89
N LYS A 115 7.97 12.30 -11.15
CA LYS A 115 9.40 12.62 -11.09
C LYS A 115 10.25 11.48 -10.51
N LEU A 116 9.76 10.83 -9.45
CA LEU A 116 10.44 9.69 -8.83
C LEU A 116 10.53 8.51 -9.80
N VAL A 117 9.43 8.15 -10.43
CA VAL A 117 9.39 7.05 -11.41
C VAL A 117 10.29 7.36 -12.61
N LYS A 118 10.17 8.56 -13.18
CA LYS A 118 11.00 8.97 -14.30
C LYS A 118 12.49 8.94 -13.96
N HIS A 119 12.87 9.41 -12.78
CA HIS A 119 14.26 9.40 -12.32
C HIS A 119 14.86 7.97 -12.30
N SER A 120 14.09 6.97 -11.86
CA SER A 120 14.51 5.58 -11.85
C SER A 120 14.52 4.95 -13.25
N ILE A 121 13.51 5.25 -14.07
CA ILE A 121 13.46 4.76 -15.47
C ILE A 121 14.64 5.30 -16.27
N ASP A 122 15.00 6.58 -16.12
CA ASP A 122 16.13 7.21 -16.80
C ASP A 122 17.50 6.58 -16.38
N ARG A 123 17.51 5.85 -15.25
CA ARG A 123 18.65 5.05 -14.76
C ARG A 123 18.56 3.57 -15.15
N GLY A 124 17.58 3.18 -15.95
CA GLY A 124 17.40 1.81 -16.43
C GLY A 124 16.76 0.86 -15.44
N TYR A 125 15.99 1.38 -14.46
CA TYR A 125 15.20 0.56 -13.55
C TYR A 125 13.72 0.63 -13.90
N LEU A 126 13.04 -0.50 -13.79
CA LEU A 126 11.59 -0.54 -13.81
C LEU A 126 11.04 -0.15 -12.44
N VAL A 127 9.95 0.60 -12.42
CA VAL A 127 9.22 0.93 -11.19
C VAL A 127 7.81 0.40 -11.31
N GLY A 128 7.38 -0.41 -10.36
CA GLY A 128 6.01 -0.89 -10.29
C GLY A 128 5.14 0.01 -9.41
N SER A 129 3.84 -0.05 -9.61
CA SER A 129 2.88 0.58 -8.70
C SER A 129 2.14 -0.49 -7.89
N ARG A 130 1.62 -0.09 -6.72
CA ARG A 130 0.86 -0.97 -5.84
C ARG A 130 -0.44 -0.28 -5.39
N GLY A 131 -1.47 -1.09 -5.17
CA GLY A 131 -2.72 -0.62 -4.55
C GLY A 131 -3.63 0.17 -5.49
N SER A 132 -4.31 1.17 -4.94
CA SER A 132 -5.40 1.86 -5.64
C SER A 132 -4.97 2.85 -6.72
N VAL A 133 -3.69 3.17 -6.85
CA VAL A 133 -3.19 4.08 -7.90
C VAL A 133 -3.47 3.55 -9.31
N GLY A 134 -3.52 2.23 -9.50
CA GLY A 134 -3.91 1.59 -10.77
C GLY A 134 -5.34 1.90 -11.23
N SER A 135 -6.18 2.53 -10.41
CA SER A 135 -7.50 3.01 -10.82
C SER A 135 -7.51 4.44 -11.37
N SER A 136 -6.34 5.12 -11.41
CA SER A 136 -6.21 6.45 -12.00
C SER A 136 -5.60 6.38 -13.41
N PHE A 137 -6.37 6.78 -14.40
CA PHE A 137 -5.89 6.89 -15.78
C PHE A 137 -4.87 8.03 -15.95
N VAL A 138 -5.01 9.11 -15.18
CA VAL A 138 -3.98 10.17 -15.12
C VAL A 138 -2.65 9.62 -14.61
N ALA A 139 -2.67 8.70 -13.63
CA ALA A 139 -1.44 8.03 -13.17
C ALA A 139 -0.80 7.17 -14.26
N THR A 140 -1.61 6.51 -15.11
CA THR A 140 -1.12 5.79 -16.31
C THR A 140 -0.48 6.76 -17.30
N MET A 141 -1.10 7.89 -17.58
CA MET A 141 -0.60 8.91 -18.51
C MET A 141 0.67 9.61 -18.00
N LEU A 142 0.92 9.57 -16.70
CA LEU A 142 2.15 10.08 -16.08
C LEU A 142 3.23 9.01 -15.85
N ASP A 143 3.08 7.82 -16.42
CA ASP A 143 3.96 6.67 -16.24
C ASP A 143 4.14 6.25 -14.75
N ILE A 144 3.23 6.65 -13.86
CA ILE A 144 3.24 6.27 -12.44
C ILE A 144 2.81 4.81 -12.27
N THR A 145 1.91 4.34 -13.12
CA THR A 145 1.43 2.95 -13.17
C THR A 145 1.35 2.45 -14.60
N GLU A 146 1.55 1.16 -14.81
CA GLU A 146 1.32 0.50 -16.10
C GLU A 146 -0.11 -0.01 -16.26
N VAL A 147 -0.92 0.07 -15.19
CA VAL A 147 -2.33 -0.36 -15.22
C VAL A 147 -3.17 0.69 -15.92
N ASN A 148 -3.84 0.30 -17.00
CA ASN A 148 -4.79 1.16 -17.71
C ASN A 148 -6.21 0.96 -17.16
N ALA A 149 -6.74 1.97 -16.47
CA ALA A 149 -8.04 1.91 -15.83
C ALA A 149 -9.25 2.08 -16.79
N LEU A 150 -9.01 2.33 -18.07
CA LEU A 150 -10.07 2.44 -19.08
C LEU A 150 -10.75 1.08 -19.32
N LYS A 151 -11.87 1.11 -20.01
CA LYS A 151 -12.55 -0.09 -20.53
C LYS A 151 -11.60 -0.93 -21.39
N PRO A 152 -11.76 -2.25 -21.44
CA PRO A 152 -11.00 -3.12 -22.33
C PRO A 152 -11.04 -2.61 -23.78
N HIS A 153 -9.87 -2.58 -24.43
CA HIS A 153 -9.76 -2.04 -25.78
C HIS A 153 -8.53 -2.55 -26.52
N TYR A 154 -8.57 -2.42 -27.83
CA TYR A 154 -7.40 -2.45 -28.68
C TYR A 154 -6.90 -1.06 -28.96
N ARG A 155 -5.58 -0.88 -29.02
CA ARG A 155 -4.94 0.35 -29.54
C ARG A 155 -3.81 0.01 -30.49
N CYS A 156 -3.75 0.72 -31.60
CA CYS A 156 -2.70 0.53 -32.59
C CYS A 156 -1.47 1.39 -32.24
N PRO A 157 -0.28 0.80 -32.07
CA PRO A 157 0.93 1.57 -31.75
C PRO A 157 1.41 2.44 -32.94
N ASN A 158 0.95 2.15 -34.17
CA ASN A 158 1.37 2.85 -35.38
C ASN A 158 0.42 4.00 -35.74
N CYS A 159 -0.85 3.69 -36.05
CA CYS A 159 -1.80 4.72 -36.54
C CYS A 159 -2.72 5.29 -35.43
N ARG A 160 -2.61 4.80 -34.20
CA ARG A 160 -3.40 5.22 -33.03
C ARG A 160 -4.88 4.86 -33.09
N HIS A 161 -5.31 4.08 -34.07
CA HIS A 161 -6.67 3.54 -34.11
C HIS A 161 -6.97 2.75 -32.81
N SER A 162 -8.15 2.93 -32.24
CA SER A 162 -8.56 2.26 -31.02
C SER A 162 -10.01 1.77 -31.08
N GLU A 163 -10.28 0.61 -30.44
CA GLU A 163 -11.60 -0.02 -30.40
C GLU A 163 -11.92 -0.41 -28.96
N PHE A 164 -12.95 0.21 -28.38
CA PHE A 164 -13.36 0.02 -26.97
C PHE A 164 -14.55 -0.93 -26.86
N PHE A 165 -14.53 -1.80 -25.83
CA PHE A 165 -15.60 -2.74 -25.48
C PHE A 165 -16.41 -2.14 -24.33
N MET A 166 -17.61 -1.63 -24.64
CA MET A 166 -18.40 -0.82 -23.71
C MET A 166 -19.41 -1.61 -22.87
N ASN A 167 -19.78 -2.81 -23.29
CA ASN A 167 -20.91 -3.59 -22.74
C ASN A 167 -20.47 -4.76 -21.84
N ASN A 168 -19.27 -4.68 -21.27
CA ASN A 168 -18.71 -5.72 -20.37
C ASN A 168 -18.58 -7.10 -21.06
N GLU A 169 -18.21 -7.13 -22.34
CA GLU A 169 -17.99 -8.36 -23.10
C GLU A 169 -16.76 -9.13 -22.60
N VAL A 170 -15.78 -8.39 -22.04
CA VAL A 170 -14.56 -8.94 -21.44
C VAL A 170 -14.21 -8.14 -20.18
N ASP A 171 -13.61 -8.80 -19.20
CA ASP A 171 -13.22 -8.17 -17.92
C ASP A 171 -11.86 -7.46 -18.00
N SER A 172 -10.99 -7.89 -18.94
CA SER A 172 -9.65 -7.30 -19.14
C SER A 172 -9.31 -7.27 -20.62
N GLY A 173 -8.69 -6.20 -21.08
CA GLY A 173 -8.15 -6.12 -22.44
C GLY A 173 -7.10 -7.19 -22.72
N PHE A 174 -6.39 -7.68 -21.71
CA PHE A 174 -5.41 -8.77 -21.87
C PHE A 174 -6.03 -10.10 -22.25
N ASP A 175 -7.33 -10.28 -22.01
CA ASP A 175 -8.09 -11.47 -22.39
C ASP A 175 -8.66 -11.40 -23.82
N LEU A 176 -8.50 -10.26 -24.50
CA LEU A 176 -8.91 -10.12 -25.91
C LEU A 176 -8.03 -10.99 -26.83
N PRO A 177 -8.57 -11.56 -27.91
CA PRO A 177 -7.76 -12.29 -28.87
C PRO A 177 -6.77 -11.36 -29.59
N PRO A 178 -5.62 -11.87 -30.07
CA PRO A 178 -4.70 -11.09 -30.90
C PRO A 178 -5.40 -10.57 -32.16
N LYS A 179 -5.20 -9.28 -32.51
CA LYS A 179 -5.84 -8.63 -33.65
C LYS A 179 -4.86 -7.69 -34.35
N ASP A 180 -4.92 -7.65 -35.67
CA ASP A 180 -4.22 -6.66 -36.48
C ASP A 180 -5.12 -5.47 -36.77
N CYS A 181 -4.51 -4.28 -36.84
CA CYS A 181 -5.23 -3.04 -37.06
C CYS A 181 -5.92 -3.03 -38.41
N PRO A 182 -7.23 -2.75 -38.48
CA PRO A 182 -7.97 -2.71 -39.74
C PRO A 182 -7.52 -1.56 -40.65
N GLU A 183 -6.91 -0.49 -40.09
CA GLU A 183 -6.49 0.69 -40.83
C GLU A 183 -5.08 0.55 -41.44
N CYS A 184 -4.14 -0.12 -40.72
CA CYS A 184 -2.74 -0.14 -41.14
C CYS A 184 -2.05 -1.51 -41.07
N GLY A 185 -2.76 -2.55 -40.66
CA GLY A 185 -2.24 -3.92 -40.57
C GLY A 185 -1.25 -4.20 -39.44
N THR A 186 -0.92 -3.21 -38.60
CA THR A 186 -0.01 -3.39 -37.48
C THR A 186 -0.68 -4.19 -36.36
N ARG A 187 0.03 -5.09 -35.68
CA ARG A 187 -0.47 -5.79 -34.49
C ARG A 187 -0.90 -4.80 -33.44
N MET A 188 -2.16 -4.84 -33.02
CA MET A 188 -2.72 -3.98 -31.99
C MET A 188 -2.31 -4.43 -30.59
N LEU A 189 -2.11 -3.47 -29.72
CA LEU A 189 -1.94 -3.71 -28.29
C LEU A 189 -3.31 -3.94 -27.66
N ARG A 190 -3.37 -4.83 -26.68
CA ARG A 190 -4.54 -5.16 -25.88
C ARG A 190 -4.38 -4.51 -24.52
N ASP A 191 -5.37 -3.73 -24.07
CA ASP A 191 -5.23 -2.89 -22.87
C ASP A 191 -6.59 -2.64 -22.22
N GLY A 192 -6.57 -2.06 -20.98
CA GLY A 192 -7.77 -1.65 -20.25
C GLY A 192 -8.34 -2.73 -19.33
N HIS A 193 -8.72 -2.30 -18.11
CA HIS A 193 -9.17 -3.20 -17.04
C HIS A 193 -10.47 -2.74 -16.35
N ASP A 194 -11.12 -1.71 -16.88
CA ASP A 194 -12.40 -1.16 -16.39
C ASP A 194 -12.43 -0.86 -14.88
N ILE A 195 -11.45 -0.11 -14.38
CA ILE A 195 -11.33 0.19 -12.96
C ILE A 195 -11.93 1.57 -12.67
N PRO A 196 -12.92 1.67 -11.74
CA PRO A 196 -13.51 2.94 -11.38
C PRO A 196 -12.53 3.85 -10.63
N PHE A 197 -12.42 5.12 -11.04
CA PHE A 197 -11.56 6.12 -10.38
C PHE A 197 -11.93 6.37 -8.91
N ALA A 198 -13.21 6.20 -8.57
CA ALA A 198 -13.70 6.33 -7.19
C ALA A 198 -12.98 5.43 -6.19
N VAL A 199 -12.40 4.31 -6.63
CA VAL A 199 -11.59 3.43 -5.78
C VAL A 199 -10.35 4.15 -5.23
N PHE A 200 -9.82 5.13 -5.96
CA PHE A 200 -8.64 5.87 -5.57
C PHE A 200 -8.96 7.09 -4.70
N LEU A 201 -9.78 8.01 -5.20
CA LEU A 201 -10.06 9.29 -4.53
C LEU A 201 -11.47 9.40 -3.90
N GLY A 202 -12.31 8.36 -3.99
CA GLY A 202 -13.72 8.47 -3.65
C GLY A 202 -14.54 9.17 -4.76
N PHE A 203 -15.86 9.20 -4.59
CA PHE A 203 -16.74 9.84 -5.57
C PHE A 203 -16.69 11.37 -5.53
N HIS A 204 -16.26 11.94 -4.42
CA HIS A 204 -16.15 13.39 -4.23
C HIS A 204 -14.69 13.89 -4.21
N GLY A 205 -13.72 13.01 -4.45
CA GLY A 205 -12.30 13.33 -4.40
C GLY A 205 -11.79 13.70 -3.00
N ASP A 206 -12.51 13.30 -1.95
CA ASP A 206 -12.26 13.66 -0.56
C ASP A 206 -11.25 12.73 0.15
N LYS A 207 -10.85 11.67 -0.52
CA LYS A 207 -9.82 10.76 -0.02
C LYS A 207 -8.46 11.19 -0.52
N VAL A 208 -7.52 11.46 0.39
CA VAL A 208 -6.12 11.74 0.04
C VAL A 208 -5.54 10.55 -0.74
N PRO A 209 -4.92 10.77 -1.91
CA PRO A 209 -4.30 9.70 -2.69
C PRO A 209 -3.12 9.08 -1.94
N ASP A 210 -3.06 7.76 -1.96
CA ASP A 210 -1.96 6.95 -1.44
C ASP A 210 -1.27 6.29 -2.64
N ILE A 211 -0.11 6.84 -3.03
CA ILE A 211 0.64 6.39 -4.21
C ILE A 211 1.81 5.55 -3.74
N ASP A 212 1.63 4.24 -3.77
CA ASP A 212 2.65 3.26 -3.42
C ASP A 212 3.47 2.88 -4.65
N LEU A 213 4.79 3.05 -4.58
CA LEU A 213 5.71 2.77 -5.68
C LEU A 213 6.75 1.73 -5.25
N ASN A 214 6.92 0.70 -6.07
CA ASN A 214 7.89 -0.38 -5.87
C ASN A 214 9.16 -0.10 -6.68
N PHE A 215 10.21 0.32 -5.99
CA PHE A 215 11.54 0.53 -6.54
C PHE A 215 12.41 -0.72 -6.33
N SER A 216 13.49 -0.87 -7.08
CA SER A 216 14.46 -1.92 -6.80
C SER A 216 15.09 -1.72 -5.42
N GLY A 217 14.83 -2.67 -4.51
CA GLY A 217 15.43 -2.71 -3.17
C GLY A 217 16.80 -3.40 -3.16
N GLY A 218 17.13 -4.18 -4.20
CA GLY A 218 18.39 -4.89 -4.33
C GLY A 218 19.54 -3.99 -4.75
N ILE A 219 20.77 -4.44 -4.46
CA ILE A 219 22.01 -3.85 -4.96
C ILE A 219 22.30 -4.49 -6.31
N ASP A 220 22.72 -3.70 -7.29
CA ASP A 220 23.12 -4.19 -8.60
C ASP A 220 24.27 -5.19 -8.45
N PRO A 221 24.14 -6.45 -8.92
CA PRO A 221 25.20 -7.44 -8.79
C PRO A 221 26.51 -7.04 -9.51
N ASP A 222 26.38 -6.22 -10.55
CA ASP A 222 27.55 -5.75 -11.32
C ASP A 222 28.25 -4.56 -10.66
N ASP A 223 27.55 -3.85 -9.75
CA ASP A 223 28.14 -2.78 -8.94
C ASP A 223 27.70 -2.92 -7.46
N PRO A 224 28.36 -3.81 -6.70
CA PRO A 224 28.05 -4.00 -5.27
C PRO A 224 28.30 -2.76 -4.40
N SER A 225 28.97 -1.74 -4.95
CA SER A 225 29.20 -0.46 -4.26
C SER A 225 28.07 0.55 -4.51
N ALA A 226 27.23 0.30 -5.50
CA ALA A 226 26.10 1.17 -5.82
C ALA A 226 25.02 1.12 -4.72
N MET A 227 24.35 2.24 -4.55
CA MET A 227 23.14 2.29 -3.72
C MET A 227 21.98 1.63 -4.48
N SER A 228 21.08 0.94 -3.73
CA SER A 228 19.83 0.46 -4.31
C SER A 228 19.02 1.62 -4.92
N ASP A 229 18.23 1.33 -5.95
CA ASP A 229 17.40 2.34 -6.60
C ASP A 229 16.41 3.00 -5.62
N GLN A 230 15.86 2.23 -4.67
CA GLN A 230 15.06 2.76 -3.56
C GLN A 230 15.83 3.83 -2.77
N SER A 231 17.09 3.57 -2.44
CA SER A 231 17.92 4.52 -1.69
C SER A 231 18.22 5.79 -2.49
N VAL A 232 18.39 5.64 -3.81
CA VAL A 232 18.54 6.80 -4.72
C VAL A 232 17.26 7.59 -4.82
N ALA A 233 16.09 6.95 -4.92
CA ALA A 233 14.80 7.63 -4.90
C ALA A 233 14.58 8.41 -3.59
N HIS A 234 14.99 7.87 -2.44
CA HIS A 234 14.98 8.60 -1.17
C HIS A 234 15.85 9.85 -1.21
N LYS A 235 17.09 9.75 -1.73
CA LYS A 235 17.97 10.94 -1.88
C LYS A 235 17.39 11.96 -2.85
N TYR A 236 16.79 11.51 -3.94
CA TYR A 236 16.16 12.41 -4.90
C TYR A 236 14.99 13.18 -4.26
N THR A 237 14.29 12.59 -3.29
CA THR A 237 13.27 13.31 -2.51
C THR A 237 13.90 14.44 -1.69
N GLU A 238 15.08 14.22 -1.10
CA GLU A 238 15.83 15.27 -0.40
C GLU A 238 16.28 16.41 -1.35
N GLU A 239 16.65 16.09 -2.59
CA GLU A 239 16.98 17.09 -3.63
C GLU A 239 15.76 17.92 -4.02
N LEU A 240 14.60 17.30 -4.16
CA LEU A 240 13.36 17.98 -4.54
C LEU A 240 12.87 18.96 -3.47
N PHE A 241 12.94 18.59 -2.19
CA PHE A 241 12.30 19.33 -1.10
C PHE A 241 13.27 19.99 -0.13
N GLY A 242 14.53 19.59 -0.13
CA GLY A 242 15.53 19.96 0.87
C GLY A 242 15.63 18.91 1.99
N ARG A 243 16.87 18.66 2.44
CA ARG A 243 17.18 17.63 3.42
C ARG A 243 16.43 17.82 4.76
N ASP A 244 16.25 19.07 5.18
CA ASP A 244 15.60 19.40 6.45
C ASP A 244 14.07 19.27 6.38
N ASN A 245 13.51 19.11 5.16
CA ASN A 245 12.08 18.96 4.91
C ASN A 245 11.65 17.51 4.62
N VAL A 246 12.58 16.57 4.71
CA VAL A 246 12.34 15.16 4.41
C VAL A 246 12.84 14.30 5.56
N CYS A 247 11.96 13.45 6.10
CA CYS A 247 12.34 12.49 7.13
C CYS A 247 11.62 11.15 6.92
N ARG A 248 12.18 10.09 7.47
CA ARG A 248 11.51 8.79 7.43
C ARG A 248 10.30 8.76 8.35
N ALA A 249 9.26 8.04 7.94
CA ALA A 249 8.10 7.79 8.79
C ALA A 249 8.50 6.87 9.96
N GLY A 250 8.26 7.32 11.17
CA GLY A 250 8.49 6.53 12.38
C GLY A 250 7.37 5.51 12.61
N THR A 251 7.72 4.40 13.21
CA THR A 251 6.78 3.37 13.64
C THR A 251 6.94 3.08 15.13
N ILE A 252 5.84 2.73 15.80
CA ILE A 252 5.85 2.27 17.18
C ILE A 252 5.43 0.80 17.20
N ALA A 253 6.37 -0.08 17.51
CA ALA A 253 6.07 -1.48 17.72
C ALA A 253 5.48 -1.68 19.12
N THR A 254 4.32 -2.31 19.19
CA THR A 254 3.61 -2.66 20.42
C THR A 254 3.64 -4.16 20.67
N ILE A 255 3.30 -4.56 21.89
CA ILE A 255 3.19 -5.97 22.25
C ILE A 255 1.88 -6.52 21.68
N ALA A 256 1.99 -7.44 20.71
CA ALA A 256 0.84 -8.15 20.17
C ALA A 256 0.27 -9.17 21.16
N ASN A 257 -1.03 -9.47 21.08
CA ASN A 257 -1.72 -10.45 21.95
C ASN A 257 -0.97 -11.78 22.05
N LYS A 258 -0.53 -12.35 20.93
CA LYS A 258 0.22 -13.62 20.91
C LYS A 258 1.55 -13.53 21.67
N THR A 259 2.24 -12.41 21.56
CA THR A 259 3.49 -12.15 22.30
C THR A 259 3.22 -11.96 23.79
N ALA A 260 2.16 -11.23 24.14
CA ALA A 260 1.73 -11.04 25.53
C ALA A 260 1.43 -12.38 26.22
N ILE A 261 0.66 -13.26 25.56
CA ILE A 261 0.41 -14.62 26.06
C ILE A 261 1.72 -15.36 26.33
N GLY A 262 2.69 -15.28 25.41
CA GLY A 262 4.00 -15.92 25.57
C GLY A 262 4.78 -15.38 26.78
N PHE A 263 4.81 -14.08 26.99
CA PHE A 263 5.48 -13.45 28.13
C PHE A 263 4.83 -13.83 29.45
N ILE A 264 3.50 -13.76 29.53
CA ILE A 264 2.75 -14.11 30.73
C ILE A 264 2.99 -15.56 31.10
N ARG A 265 2.86 -16.50 30.16
CA ARG A 265 3.10 -17.92 30.41
C ARG A 265 4.52 -18.19 30.91
N LYS A 266 5.54 -17.62 30.22
CA LYS A 266 6.94 -17.79 30.65
C LYS A 266 7.21 -17.24 32.03
N TYR A 267 6.55 -16.13 32.43
CA TYR A 267 6.66 -15.61 33.78
C TYR A 267 6.15 -16.61 34.82
N TYR A 268 4.93 -17.15 34.64
CA TYR A 268 4.36 -18.14 35.56
C TYR A 268 5.17 -19.45 35.60
N GLU A 269 5.63 -19.90 34.44
CA GLU A 269 6.53 -21.07 34.34
C GLU A 269 7.84 -20.84 35.12
N SER A 270 8.44 -19.64 35.02
CA SER A 270 9.68 -19.31 35.76
C SER A 270 9.51 -19.27 37.29
N LYS A 271 8.27 -19.09 37.75
CA LYS A 271 7.91 -19.12 39.17
C LYS A 271 7.33 -20.48 39.60
N ASN A 272 7.34 -21.49 38.71
CA ASN A 272 6.70 -22.81 38.92
C ASN A 272 5.22 -22.72 39.34
N LEU A 273 4.50 -21.73 38.77
CA LEU A 273 3.08 -21.51 39.05
C LEU A 273 2.24 -21.92 37.83
N HIS A 274 1.16 -22.66 38.12
CA HIS A 274 0.13 -22.96 37.13
C HIS A 274 -0.86 -21.79 37.04
N VAL A 275 -1.12 -21.31 35.81
CA VAL A 275 -2.06 -20.21 35.55
C VAL A 275 -3.22 -20.69 34.68
N HIS A 276 -4.44 -20.39 35.09
CA HIS A 276 -5.64 -20.71 34.31
C HIS A 276 -5.71 -19.85 33.03
N PRO A 277 -6.10 -20.42 31.88
CA PRO A 277 -6.20 -19.67 30.61
C PRO A 277 -7.02 -18.36 30.67
N ALA A 278 -8.11 -18.33 31.43
CA ALA A 278 -8.92 -17.13 31.61
C ALA A 278 -8.16 -16.00 32.31
N HIS A 279 -7.29 -16.35 33.30
CA HIS A 279 -6.43 -15.35 33.94
C HIS A 279 -5.37 -14.81 32.98
N VAL A 280 -4.78 -15.69 32.14
CA VAL A 280 -3.88 -15.25 31.07
C VAL A 280 -4.59 -14.29 30.14
N ALA A 281 -5.83 -14.60 29.71
CA ALA A 281 -6.61 -13.73 28.83
C ALA A 281 -6.88 -12.35 29.45
N ALA A 282 -7.24 -12.30 30.74
CA ALA A 282 -7.46 -11.04 31.47
C ALA A 282 -6.19 -10.18 31.54
N LEU A 283 -5.03 -10.81 31.82
CA LEU A 283 -3.75 -10.09 31.85
C LEU A 283 -3.33 -9.59 30.47
N VAL A 284 -3.65 -10.33 29.39
CA VAL A 284 -3.35 -9.91 28.00
C VAL A 284 -4.02 -8.61 27.65
N GLU A 285 -5.25 -8.36 28.08
CA GLU A 285 -5.96 -7.10 27.82
C GLU A 285 -5.23 -5.88 28.37
N GLY A 286 -4.58 -6.00 29.54
CA GLY A 286 -3.78 -4.92 30.12
C GLY A 286 -2.33 -4.85 29.58
N PHE A 287 -1.85 -5.90 28.92
CA PHE A 287 -0.46 -6.02 28.50
C PHE A 287 -0.27 -5.83 26.98
N ALA A 288 -1.27 -6.19 26.18
CA ALA A 288 -1.24 -5.97 24.75
C ALA A 288 -1.38 -4.48 24.39
N GLY A 289 -0.73 -4.08 23.31
CA GLY A 289 -0.76 -2.68 22.85
C GLY A 289 0.25 -1.76 23.55
N ILE A 290 0.92 -2.20 24.60
CA ILE A 290 1.97 -1.42 25.26
C ILE A 290 3.16 -1.25 24.30
N LYS A 291 3.70 -0.03 24.23
CA LYS A 291 4.89 0.29 23.43
C LYS A 291 6.06 -0.59 23.84
N ARG A 292 6.67 -1.24 22.85
CA ARG A 292 7.86 -2.08 23.03
C ARG A 292 9.13 -1.38 22.55
N THR A 293 9.09 -0.85 21.33
CA THR A 293 10.24 -0.17 20.72
C THR A 293 9.76 0.78 19.62
N THR A 294 10.69 1.58 19.12
CA THR A 294 10.49 2.42 17.93
C THR A 294 11.26 1.83 16.76
N GLY A 295 10.77 2.06 15.56
CA GLY A 295 11.38 1.66 14.32
C GLY A 295 11.13 2.68 13.21
N GLN A 296 11.57 2.34 12.01
CA GLN A 296 11.32 3.11 10.80
C GLN A 296 10.38 2.35 9.87
N HIS A 297 9.55 3.08 9.15
CA HIS A 297 8.77 2.51 8.05
C HIS A 297 9.73 2.16 6.89
N PRO A 298 9.64 0.97 6.27
CA PRO A 298 10.62 0.52 5.29
C PRO A 298 10.67 1.37 4.01
N GLY A 299 9.59 2.04 3.64
CA GLY A 299 9.50 2.85 2.43
C GLY A 299 8.87 4.23 2.65
N GLY A 300 8.31 4.50 3.83
CA GLY A 300 7.58 5.75 4.10
C GLY A 300 8.50 6.94 4.33
N ILE A 301 8.30 7.97 3.52
CA ILE A 301 8.97 9.27 3.63
C ILE A 301 7.92 10.34 3.92
N MET A 302 8.13 11.09 4.99
CA MET A 302 7.30 12.25 5.32
C MET A 302 7.92 13.50 4.71
N VAL A 303 7.12 14.27 3.99
CA VAL A 303 7.56 15.51 3.35
C VAL A 303 6.88 16.70 4.01
N VAL A 304 7.68 17.64 4.47
CA VAL A 304 7.25 18.86 5.16
C VAL A 304 7.35 20.05 4.21
N PRO A 305 6.34 20.92 4.12
CA PRO A 305 6.44 22.15 3.35
C PRO A 305 7.65 23.01 3.78
N ARG A 306 8.33 23.65 2.82
CA ARG A 306 9.54 24.47 3.10
C ARG A 306 9.33 25.64 4.06
N ASN A 307 8.09 26.10 4.20
CA ASN A 307 7.71 27.21 5.09
C ASN A 307 7.24 26.73 6.48
N MET A 308 7.40 25.45 6.78
CA MET A 308 6.97 24.86 8.05
C MET A 308 8.13 24.11 8.72
N ASP A 309 8.24 24.23 10.03
CA ASP A 309 9.11 23.39 10.84
C ASP A 309 8.38 22.09 11.23
N ILE A 310 9.02 20.95 11.02
CA ILE A 310 8.48 19.62 11.36
C ILE A 310 8.06 19.52 12.84
N HIS A 311 8.73 20.27 13.73
CA HIS A 311 8.46 20.22 15.17
C HIS A 311 7.06 20.78 15.55
N TYR A 312 6.37 21.46 14.64
CA TYR A 312 4.94 21.78 14.82
C TYR A 312 4.03 20.56 14.72
N ILE A 313 4.51 19.47 14.06
CA ILE A 313 3.72 18.26 13.84
C ILE A 313 4.17 17.14 14.76
N THR A 314 5.49 16.90 14.86
CA THR A 314 6.06 15.78 15.60
C THR A 314 7.47 16.09 16.08
N PRO A 315 7.86 15.62 17.26
CA PRO A 315 9.28 15.54 17.61
C PRO A 315 10.02 14.61 16.65
N MET A 316 11.32 14.75 16.57
CA MET A 316 12.18 13.88 15.78
C MET A 316 12.82 12.81 16.67
N ASN A 317 13.10 11.64 16.10
CA ASN A 317 13.63 10.50 16.82
C ASN A 317 14.72 9.76 16.00
N ARG A 318 15.63 9.12 16.73
CA ARG A 318 16.51 8.08 16.16
C ARG A 318 15.93 6.72 16.53
N PRO A 319 15.51 5.92 15.56
CA PRO A 319 14.80 4.69 15.84
C PRO A 319 15.74 3.65 16.47
N ALA A 320 15.21 2.79 17.35
CA ALA A 320 15.97 1.79 18.07
C ALA A 320 16.50 0.65 17.17
N ASP A 321 15.97 0.49 15.98
CA ASP A 321 16.39 -0.49 14.97
C ASP A 321 17.59 -0.01 14.13
N ASP A 322 17.92 1.29 14.13
CA ASP A 322 19.10 1.85 13.48
C ASP A 322 20.24 2.04 14.50
N LYS A 323 21.07 1.02 14.66
CA LYS A 323 22.19 1.04 15.63
C LYS A 323 23.29 2.00 15.26
N ASP A 324 23.47 2.31 13.99
CA ASP A 324 24.49 3.23 13.48
C ASP A 324 24.05 4.70 13.62
N GLY A 325 22.80 4.91 13.93
CA GLY A 325 22.23 6.17 14.38
C GLY A 325 22.24 7.31 13.35
N THR A 326 22.24 7.01 12.06
CA THR A 326 22.23 8.02 10.99
C THR A 326 20.82 8.41 10.56
N THR A 327 19.86 7.51 10.71
CA THR A 327 18.47 7.72 10.29
C THR A 327 17.72 8.60 11.30
N ILE A 328 16.99 9.59 10.78
CA ILE A 328 16.07 10.41 11.56
C ILE A 328 14.64 10.08 11.12
N THR A 329 13.78 9.84 12.11
CA THR A 329 12.35 9.52 11.88
C THR A 329 11.46 10.51 12.64
N THR A 330 10.20 10.54 12.26
CA THR A 330 9.16 11.12 13.11
C THR A 330 9.09 10.33 14.42
N HIS A 331 8.91 11.04 15.55
CA HIS A 331 8.74 10.38 16.85
C HIS A 331 7.33 9.81 17.00
N TYR A 332 6.31 10.53 16.55
CA TYR A 332 4.97 9.98 16.50
C TYR A 332 4.88 8.91 15.40
N ASP A 333 4.13 7.86 15.68
CA ASP A 333 3.78 6.88 14.67
C ASP A 333 3.07 7.55 13.48
N TYR A 334 3.47 7.19 12.27
CA TYR A 334 2.96 7.86 11.07
C TYR A 334 1.43 7.76 10.93
N HIS A 335 0.79 6.72 11.45
CA HIS A 335 -0.67 6.60 11.45
C HIS A 335 -1.38 7.73 12.22
N SER A 336 -0.68 8.37 13.14
CA SER A 336 -1.20 9.48 13.93
C SER A 336 -1.05 10.84 13.25
N ILE A 337 -0.27 10.92 12.16
CA ILE A 337 0.08 12.17 11.47
C ILE A 337 -0.07 12.11 9.95
N ASN A 338 -0.50 10.99 9.39
CA ASN A 338 -0.65 10.79 7.94
C ASN A 338 -1.78 11.63 7.31
N ASP A 339 -2.70 12.13 8.12
CA ASP A 339 -3.76 13.05 7.71
C ASP A 339 -3.30 14.52 7.67
N ARG A 340 -2.05 14.80 8.06
CA ARG A 340 -1.48 16.13 8.19
C ARG A 340 -0.29 16.40 7.29
N LEU A 341 0.56 15.42 7.09
CA LEU A 341 1.74 15.50 6.24
C LEU A 341 1.61 14.51 5.08
N VAL A 342 2.14 14.92 3.95
CA VAL A 342 2.29 14.03 2.80
C VAL A 342 3.27 12.92 3.15
N LYS A 343 2.82 11.68 3.01
CA LYS A 343 3.65 10.49 3.04
C LYS A 343 3.85 9.99 1.62
N LEU A 344 5.09 9.74 1.25
CA LEU A 344 5.46 9.07 0.00
C LEU A 344 5.89 7.64 0.35
N ASP A 345 5.30 6.65 -0.31
CA ASP A 345 5.68 5.26 -0.13
C ASP A 345 6.63 4.80 -1.24
N ILE A 346 7.93 4.90 -0.93
CA ILE A 346 9.04 4.47 -1.80
C ILE A 346 9.47 3.10 -1.30
N LEU A 347 8.77 2.06 -1.77
CA LEU A 347 8.94 0.69 -1.29
C LEU A 347 10.09 0.00 -2.02
N GLY A 348 10.95 -0.72 -1.28
CA GLY A 348 11.97 -1.58 -1.86
C GLY A 348 11.40 -2.96 -2.17
N HIS A 349 11.52 -3.39 -3.42
CA HIS A 349 11.05 -4.68 -3.90
C HIS A 349 12.15 -5.41 -4.67
N ASP A 350 12.12 -6.74 -4.66
CA ASP A 350 13.10 -7.54 -5.40
C ASP A 350 12.73 -7.66 -6.89
N ASP A 351 11.44 -7.60 -7.21
CA ASP A 351 10.94 -7.82 -8.58
C ASP A 351 11.57 -6.89 -9.64
N PRO A 352 11.69 -5.55 -9.42
CA PRO A 352 12.32 -4.69 -10.41
C PRO A 352 13.79 -5.03 -10.67
N MET A 353 14.52 -5.53 -9.67
CA MET A 353 15.91 -5.98 -9.84
C MET A 353 15.95 -7.29 -10.61
N VAL A 354 15.09 -8.25 -10.29
CA VAL A 354 14.99 -9.54 -11.01
C VAL A 354 14.67 -9.29 -12.48
N LEU A 355 13.72 -8.40 -12.78
CA LEU A 355 13.37 -8.05 -14.15
C LEU A 355 14.56 -7.41 -14.89
N LYS A 356 15.29 -6.49 -14.25
CA LYS A 356 16.49 -5.89 -14.83
C LYS A 356 17.57 -6.92 -15.13
N MET A 357 17.79 -7.87 -14.22
CA MET A 357 18.74 -8.98 -14.44
C MET A 357 18.31 -9.88 -15.60
N LEU A 358 17.03 -10.25 -15.65
CA LEU A 358 16.50 -11.08 -16.76
C LEU A 358 16.61 -10.34 -18.09
N GLU A 359 16.27 -9.05 -18.12
CA GLU A 359 16.44 -8.21 -19.31
C GLU A 359 17.89 -8.25 -19.80
N LYS A 360 18.86 -8.03 -18.91
CA LYS A 360 20.27 -8.07 -19.23
C LYS A 360 20.70 -9.43 -19.80
N TYR A 361 20.33 -10.54 -19.14
CA TYR A 361 20.70 -11.88 -19.62
C TYR A 361 20.07 -12.18 -20.98
N LEU A 362 18.83 -11.78 -21.21
CA LEU A 362 18.16 -11.99 -22.50
C LEU A 362 18.77 -11.10 -23.59
N GLN A 363 19.21 -9.89 -23.28
CA GLN A 363 19.91 -9.02 -24.22
C GLN A 363 21.31 -9.56 -24.58
N GLU A 364 22.02 -10.16 -23.61
CA GLU A 364 23.35 -10.74 -23.83
C GLU A 364 23.28 -12.07 -24.60
N ASP A 365 22.32 -12.94 -24.27
CA ASP A 365 22.31 -14.34 -24.75
C ASP A 365 21.33 -14.62 -25.89
N VAL A 366 20.27 -13.79 -26.08
CA VAL A 366 19.15 -14.11 -26.99
C VAL A 366 18.90 -13.00 -28.00
N ASP A 367 18.55 -11.80 -27.55
CA ASP A 367 18.21 -10.66 -28.43
C ASP A 367 18.71 -9.34 -27.81
N PRO A 368 19.73 -8.69 -28.40
CA PRO A 368 20.26 -7.41 -27.91
C PRO A 368 19.22 -6.27 -27.80
N ASN A 369 18.06 -6.42 -28.45
CA ASN A 369 16.97 -5.43 -28.40
C ASN A 369 15.79 -5.90 -27.52
N PHE A 370 15.98 -6.93 -26.71
CA PHE A 370 14.95 -7.41 -25.81
C PHE A 370 14.52 -6.28 -24.86
N ASP A 371 13.20 -6.10 -24.74
CA ASP A 371 12.57 -5.10 -23.88
C ASP A 371 11.39 -5.79 -23.16
N PRO A 372 11.42 -5.91 -21.83
CA PRO A 372 10.36 -6.59 -21.09
C PRO A 372 8.99 -5.92 -21.26
N LYS A 373 8.93 -4.62 -21.60
CA LYS A 373 7.67 -3.91 -21.90
C LYS A 373 7.03 -4.31 -23.22
N LYS A 374 7.76 -4.99 -24.09
CA LYS A 374 7.26 -5.50 -25.37
C LYS A 374 6.82 -6.96 -25.34
N ILE A 375 6.93 -7.64 -24.20
CA ILE A 375 6.46 -9.03 -24.06
C ILE A 375 4.95 -9.05 -24.32
N PRO A 376 4.46 -9.94 -25.21
CA PRO A 376 3.04 -10.06 -25.49
C PRO A 376 2.26 -10.50 -24.24
N VAL A 377 1.18 -9.79 -23.92
CA VAL A 377 0.28 -10.18 -22.85
C VAL A 377 -0.66 -11.31 -23.30
N GLY A 378 -1.13 -12.16 -22.38
CA GLY A 378 -2.09 -13.22 -22.65
C GLY A 378 -1.51 -14.36 -23.52
N ASP A 379 -0.23 -14.67 -23.34
CA ASP A 379 0.39 -15.85 -23.94
C ASP A 379 -0.17 -17.14 -23.31
N GLU A 380 -0.61 -18.08 -24.14
CA GLU A 380 -1.28 -19.30 -23.69
C GLU A 380 -0.37 -20.23 -22.88
N GLU A 381 0.91 -20.34 -23.26
CA GLU A 381 1.86 -21.18 -22.52
C GLU A 381 2.19 -20.59 -21.15
N THR A 382 2.28 -19.26 -21.06
CA THR A 382 2.43 -18.55 -19.79
C THR A 382 1.19 -18.73 -18.92
N MET A 383 -0.01 -18.62 -19.48
CA MET A 383 -1.25 -18.85 -18.74
C MET A 383 -1.40 -20.29 -18.25
N ARG A 384 -0.81 -21.26 -18.94
CA ARG A 384 -0.81 -22.66 -18.52
C ARG A 384 -0.05 -22.89 -17.20
N ILE A 385 0.93 -22.06 -16.87
CA ILE A 385 1.66 -22.12 -15.58
C ILE A 385 0.70 -22.04 -14.38
N PHE A 386 -0.42 -21.34 -14.54
CA PHE A 386 -1.46 -21.24 -13.51
C PHE A 386 -2.38 -22.46 -13.46
N GLN A 387 -2.29 -23.40 -14.42
CA GLN A 387 -3.13 -24.58 -14.47
C GLN A 387 -2.33 -25.85 -14.15
N ASP A 388 -1.12 -25.97 -14.70
CA ASP A 388 -0.24 -27.13 -14.52
C ASP A 388 1.25 -26.74 -14.63
N THR A 389 2.12 -27.72 -14.74
CA THR A 389 3.59 -27.55 -14.81
C THR A 389 4.18 -27.84 -16.19
N THR A 390 3.34 -28.18 -17.18
CA THR A 390 3.80 -28.71 -18.48
C THR A 390 4.59 -27.70 -19.30
N SER A 391 4.20 -26.39 -19.26
CA SER A 391 4.95 -25.32 -19.94
C SER A 391 6.36 -25.13 -19.39
N LEU A 392 6.63 -25.55 -18.16
CA LEU A 392 7.95 -25.49 -17.54
C LEU A 392 8.79 -26.75 -17.83
N GLY A 393 8.21 -27.79 -18.45
CA GLY A 393 8.88 -29.06 -18.73
C GLY A 393 9.23 -29.87 -17.49
N VAL A 394 8.53 -29.63 -16.36
CA VAL A 394 8.74 -30.33 -15.08
C VAL A 394 7.46 -31.03 -14.63
N THR A 395 7.60 -32.08 -13.81
CA THR A 395 6.43 -32.74 -13.21
C THR A 395 6.07 -32.13 -11.87
N PRO A 396 4.81 -32.26 -11.41
CA PRO A 396 4.40 -31.81 -10.09
C PRO A 396 5.25 -32.34 -8.93
N GLU A 397 5.71 -33.60 -9.04
CA GLU A 397 6.54 -34.24 -8.02
C GLU A 397 7.95 -33.63 -7.94
N GLN A 398 8.50 -33.16 -9.09
CA GLN A 398 9.83 -32.54 -9.11
C GLN A 398 9.88 -31.20 -8.38
N ILE A 399 8.75 -30.47 -8.36
CA ILE A 399 8.69 -29.13 -7.74
C ILE A 399 7.74 -29.08 -6.54
N ASP A 400 7.18 -30.18 -6.08
CA ASP A 400 6.18 -30.24 -5.00
C ASP A 400 5.03 -29.23 -5.18
N SER A 401 4.51 -29.18 -6.40
CA SER A 401 3.42 -28.27 -6.75
C SER A 401 2.64 -28.73 -7.98
N ALA A 402 1.32 -28.64 -7.90
CA ALA A 402 0.43 -28.91 -9.04
C ALA A 402 0.48 -27.81 -10.12
N VAL A 403 0.97 -26.62 -9.77
CA VAL A 403 1.04 -25.45 -10.66
C VAL A 403 2.44 -24.85 -10.70
N GLY A 404 2.80 -24.19 -11.79
CA GLY A 404 4.15 -23.70 -12.07
C GLY A 404 4.47 -22.29 -11.57
N THR A 405 3.76 -21.76 -10.56
CA THR A 405 3.77 -20.33 -10.19
C THR A 405 4.79 -19.91 -9.13
N PHE A 406 5.79 -20.73 -8.82
CA PHE A 406 6.80 -20.43 -7.78
C PHE A 406 7.57 -19.12 -8.00
N GLY A 407 7.94 -18.83 -9.24
CA GLY A 407 8.70 -17.63 -9.61
C GLY A 407 7.83 -16.39 -9.87
N ILE A 408 6.50 -16.50 -9.74
CA ILE A 408 5.60 -15.38 -9.96
C ILE A 408 5.33 -14.68 -8.63
N PRO A 409 5.58 -13.36 -8.54
CA PRO A 409 5.32 -12.58 -7.34
C PRO A 409 3.93 -12.82 -6.77
N GLU A 410 3.83 -12.95 -5.46
CA GLU A 410 2.58 -13.19 -4.69
C GLU A 410 1.91 -14.55 -4.96
N CYS A 411 2.32 -15.32 -6.00
CA CYS A 411 1.73 -16.61 -6.39
C CYS A 411 2.52 -17.83 -5.92
N GLY A 412 3.70 -17.66 -5.33
CA GLY A 412 4.62 -18.76 -4.98
C GLY A 412 4.37 -19.42 -3.63
N THR A 413 3.56 -18.85 -2.73
CA THR A 413 3.30 -19.44 -1.41
C THR A 413 2.43 -20.70 -1.52
N LYS A 414 2.60 -21.66 -0.60
CA LYS A 414 1.80 -22.90 -0.60
C LYS A 414 0.29 -22.61 -0.59
N PHE A 415 -0.14 -21.60 0.17
CA PHE A 415 -1.54 -21.21 0.25
C PHE A 415 -2.09 -20.71 -1.09
N VAL A 416 -1.35 -19.82 -1.76
CA VAL A 416 -1.79 -19.24 -3.04
C VAL A 416 -1.69 -20.27 -4.17
N ARG A 417 -0.65 -21.13 -4.19
CA ARG A 417 -0.57 -22.23 -5.17
C ARG A 417 -1.74 -23.21 -5.05
N GLN A 418 -2.18 -23.51 -3.82
CA GLN A 418 -3.37 -24.34 -3.61
C GLN A 418 -4.64 -23.63 -4.11
N MET A 419 -4.77 -22.34 -3.86
CA MET A 419 -5.88 -21.51 -4.36
C MET A 419 -5.91 -21.51 -5.89
N ILE A 420 -4.76 -21.30 -6.54
CA ILE A 420 -4.62 -21.35 -8.00
C ILE A 420 -5.02 -22.74 -8.53
N SER A 421 -4.59 -23.80 -7.86
CA SER A 421 -4.96 -25.17 -8.22
C SER A 421 -6.47 -25.44 -8.10
N ASP A 422 -7.13 -24.84 -7.10
CA ASP A 422 -8.59 -24.97 -6.93
C ASP A 422 -9.36 -24.15 -7.99
N VAL A 423 -8.86 -22.95 -8.35
CA VAL A 423 -9.51 -22.05 -9.31
C VAL A 423 -9.25 -22.43 -10.76
N GLN A 424 -8.04 -22.90 -11.07
CA GLN A 424 -7.60 -23.23 -12.45
C GLN A 424 -7.82 -22.08 -13.45
N PRO A 425 -7.25 -20.88 -13.21
CA PRO A 425 -7.52 -19.71 -14.02
C PRO A 425 -7.03 -19.88 -15.46
N LYS A 426 -7.88 -19.52 -16.44
CA LYS A 426 -7.61 -19.63 -17.88
C LYS A 426 -7.40 -18.28 -18.55
N LYS A 427 -7.73 -17.20 -17.85
CA LYS A 427 -7.69 -15.81 -18.33
C LYS A 427 -6.94 -14.94 -17.33
N PHE A 428 -6.37 -13.84 -17.82
CA PHE A 428 -5.68 -12.87 -16.96
C PHE A 428 -6.62 -12.27 -15.91
N SER A 429 -7.86 -11.96 -16.27
CA SER A 429 -8.87 -11.46 -15.32
C SER A 429 -9.15 -12.44 -14.18
N GLU A 430 -9.10 -13.74 -14.42
CA GLU A 430 -9.25 -14.76 -13.36
C GLU A 430 -8.01 -14.81 -12.44
N VAL A 431 -6.80 -14.59 -12.97
CA VAL A 431 -5.58 -14.46 -12.16
C VAL A 431 -5.67 -13.23 -11.24
N VAL A 432 -6.18 -12.11 -11.75
CA VAL A 432 -6.44 -10.89 -10.93
C VAL A 432 -7.41 -11.21 -9.79
N ARG A 433 -8.46 -12.01 -10.03
CA ARG A 433 -9.40 -12.44 -8.99
C ARG A 433 -8.74 -13.33 -7.93
N VAL A 434 -7.87 -14.26 -8.34
CA VAL A 434 -7.06 -15.08 -7.40
C VAL A 434 -6.20 -14.17 -6.49
N SER A 435 -5.56 -13.17 -7.07
CA SER A 435 -4.82 -12.16 -6.29
C SER A 435 -5.74 -11.46 -5.28
N GLY A 436 -6.95 -11.10 -5.68
CA GLY A 436 -7.96 -10.52 -4.78
C GLY A 436 -8.30 -11.43 -3.59
N TYR A 437 -8.55 -12.71 -3.82
CA TYR A 437 -8.83 -13.67 -2.75
C TYR A 437 -7.67 -13.85 -1.75
N SER A 438 -6.44 -13.73 -2.22
CA SER A 438 -5.24 -13.91 -1.39
C SER A 438 -4.94 -12.73 -0.47
N HIS A 439 -5.47 -11.54 -0.76
CA HIS A 439 -5.16 -10.30 -0.05
C HIS A 439 -6.19 -9.88 1.00
N GLY A 440 -7.30 -10.60 1.14
CA GLY A 440 -8.35 -10.30 2.11
C GLY A 440 -8.39 -11.30 3.28
N THR A 441 -8.73 -10.83 4.47
CA THR A 441 -8.99 -11.70 5.60
C THR A 441 -10.31 -12.44 5.37
N ASP A 442 -10.29 -13.78 5.49
CA ASP A 442 -11.46 -14.66 5.35
C ASP A 442 -12.22 -14.54 4.01
N VAL A 443 -11.55 -14.06 2.95
CA VAL A 443 -12.16 -13.94 1.61
C VAL A 443 -12.20 -15.29 0.91
N TRP A 444 -11.20 -16.12 1.10
CA TRP A 444 -11.05 -17.40 0.41
C TRP A 444 -11.66 -18.58 1.17
N LEU A 445 -11.07 -18.97 2.30
CA LEU A 445 -11.49 -20.15 3.06
C LEU A 445 -12.90 -19.98 3.65
N ASN A 446 -13.72 -21.01 3.50
CA ASN A 446 -15.13 -21.04 3.93
C ASN A 446 -15.99 -19.90 3.30
N ASN A 447 -15.59 -19.42 2.12
CA ASN A 447 -16.25 -18.34 1.40
C ASN A 447 -16.14 -18.58 -0.13
N ALA A 448 -15.30 -17.82 -0.85
CA ALA A 448 -15.18 -17.95 -2.32
C ALA A 448 -14.77 -19.38 -2.74
N GLN A 449 -13.92 -20.05 -1.95
CA GLN A 449 -13.52 -21.43 -2.20
C GLN A 449 -14.73 -22.39 -2.27
N ASP A 450 -15.68 -22.26 -1.34
CA ASP A 450 -16.85 -23.13 -1.28
C ASP A 450 -17.76 -22.90 -2.49
N LEU A 451 -17.98 -21.62 -2.85
CA LEU A 451 -18.76 -21.24 -4.03
C LEU A 451 -18.16 -21.81 -5.32
N ILE A 452 -16.85 -21.76 -5.48
CA ILE A 452 -16.15 -22.28 -6.65
C ILE A 452 -16.21 -23.82 -6.68
N LYS A 453 -16.05 -24.49 -5.53
CA LYS A 453 -16.22 -25.95 -5.42
C LYS A 453 -17.65 -26.41 -5.72
N GLU A 454 -18.66 -25.58 -5.44
CA GLU A 454 -20.05 -25.80 -5.81
C GLU A 454 -20.33 -25.54 -7.31
N GLY A 455 -19.31 -25.09 -8.07
CA GLY A 455 -19.39 -24.88 -9.52
C GLY A 455 -19.78 -23.47 -9.95
N LYS A 456 -19.76 -22.48 -9.06
CA LYS A 456 -19.94 -21.07 -9.46
C LYS A 456 -18.74 -20.60 -10.27
N PRO A 457 -18.96 -19.91 -11.40
CA PRO A 457 -17.90 -19.28 -12.16
C PRO A 457 -17.14 -18.24 -11.30
N VAL A 458 -15.82 -18.20 -11.47
CA VAL A 458 -14.96 -17.23 -10.76
C VAL A 458 -15.44 -15.79 -10.98
N ALA A 459 -15.87 -15.46 -12.18
CA ALA A 459 -16.40 -14.14 -12.55
C ALA A 459 -17.67 -13.72 -11.77
N GLU A 460 -18.43 -14.67 -11.21
CA GLU A 460 -19.64 -14.40 -10.44
C GLU A 460 -19.40 -14.25 -8.92
N THR A 461 -18.14 -14.38 -8.48
CA THR A 461 -17.78 -14.26 -7.06
C THR A 461 -17.17 -12.90 -6.77
N ILE A 462 -17.29 -12.43 -5.54
CA ILE A 462 -16.63 -11.21 -5.06
C ILE A 462 -15.20 -11.56 -4.69
N SER A 463 -14.22 -11.01 -5.40
CA SER A 463 -12.80 -11.26 -5.19
C SER A 463 -12.03 -10.02 -4.71
N THR A 464 -12.45 -8.85 -5.19
CA THR A 464 -11.80 -7.58 -4.85
C THR A 464 -12.76 -6.67 -4.10
N ARG A 465 -12.20 -5.63 -3.44
CA ARG A 465 -13.05 -4.60 -2.82
C ARG A 465 -13.89 -3.85 -3.84
N ASP A 466 -13.38 -3.70 -5.05
CA ASP A 466 -14.07 -3.01 -6.14
C ASP A 466 -15.33 -3.77 -6.55
N ASP A 467 -15.29 -5.11 -6.54
CA ASP A 467 -16.47 -5.95 -6.77
C ASP A 467 -17.59 -5.66 -5.77
N VAL A 468 -17.26 -5.42 -4.49
CA VAL A 468 -18.26 -5.05 -3.47
C VAL A 468 -18.98 -3.76 -3.86
N MET A 469 -18.21 -2.73 -4.24
CA MET A 469 -18.75 -1.43 -4.61
C MET A 469 -19.60 -1.51 -5.89
N THR A 470 -19.03 -2.09 -6.95
CA THR A 470 -19.68 -2.19 -8.26
C THR A 470 -20.93 -3.06 -8.20
N HIS A 471 -20.90 -4.16 -7.44
CA HIS A 471 -22.07 -5.00 -7.21
C HIS A 471 -23.20 -4.22 -6.50
N LEU A 472 -22.90 -3.49 -5.43
CA LEU A 472 -23.89 -2.69 -4.71
C LEU A 472 -24.49 -1.60 -5.61
N ILE A 473 -23.68 -0.92 -6.41
CA ILE A 473 -24.14 0.09 -7.38
C ILE A 473 -25.05 -0.55 -8.44
N SER A 474 -24.67 -1.71 -8.98
CA SER A 474 -25.47 -2.42 -9.98
C SER A 474 -26.86 -2.85 -9.45
N LYS A 475 -26.96 -3.05 -8.13
CA LYS A 475 -28.23 -3.34 -7.45
C LYS A 475 -29.05 -2.07 -7.11
N GLY A 476 -28.50 -0.88 -7.30
CA GLY A 476 -29.18 0.39 -7.08
C GLY A 476 -28.85 1.09 -5.75
N VAL A 477 -27.82 0.64 -5.03
CA VAL A 477 -27.31 1.36 -3.86
C VAL A 477 -26.63 2.65 -4.34
N GLU A 478 -26.88 3.75 -3.61
CA GLU A 478 -26.26 5.05 -3.90
C GLU A 478 -24.71 4.93 -3.91
N PRO A 479 -24.01 5.47 -4.94
CA PRO A 479 -22.57 5.26 -5.14
C PRO A 479 -21.69 5.62 -3.95
N SER A 480 -21.91 6.75 -3.28
CA SER A 480 -21.17 7.17 -2.10
C SER A 480 -21.33 6.19 -0.93
N LEU A 481 -22.55 5.66 -0.76
CA LEU A 481 -22.83 4.67 0.29
C LEU A 481 -22.24 3.31 -0.04
N ALA A 482 -22.26 2.90 -1.32
CA ALA A 482 -21.60 1.69 -1.80
C ALA A 482 -20.09 1.77 -1.55
N PHE A 483 -19.45 2.90 -1.85
CA PHE A 483 -18.04 3.15 -1.55
C PHE A 483 -17.74 3.07 -0.04
N LYS A 484 -18.53 3.73 0.80
CA LYS A 484 -18.39 3.67 2.26
C LYS A 484 -18.54 2.25 2.80
N THR A 485 -19.50 1.49 2.23
CA THR A 485 -19.70 0.07 2.59
C THR A 485 -18.51 -0.77 2.21
N MET A 486 -17.98 -0.62 1.00
CA MET A 486 -16.74 -1.26 0.53
C MET A 486 -15.57 -0.96 1.47
N GLU A 487 -15.33 0.30 1.81
CA GLU A 487 -14.26 0.69 2.74
C GLU A 487 -14.46 0.12 4.16
N HIS A 488 -15.71 0.01 4.61
CA HIS A 488 -16.04 -0.60 5.91
C HIS A 488 -15.70 -2.09 5.94
N VAL A 489 -16.02 -2.81 4.85
CA VAL A 489 -15.65 -4.23 4.65
C VAL A 489 -14.12 -4.37 4.57
N ARG A 490 -13.45 -3.60 3.70
CA ARG A 490 -12.00 -3.64 3.50
C ARG A 490 -11.21 -3.47 4.80
N LYS A 491 -11.64 -2.55 5.66
CA LYS A 491 -11.00 -2.28 6.97
C LYS A 491 -11.33 -3.33 8.04
N GLY A 492 -12.03 -4.41 7.69
CA GLY A 492 -12.44 -5.47 8.62
C GLY A 492 -13.42 -5.01 9.71
N LYS A 493 -14.03 -3.82 9.55
CA LYS A 493 -15.00 -3.29 10.51
C LYS A 493 -16.30 -4.06 10.47
N ALA A 494 -16.74 -4.48 9.28
CA ALA A 494 -17.94 -5.29 9.09
C ALA A 494 -17.88 -6.61 9.88
N ALA A 495 -16.75 -7.30 9.85
CA ALA A 495 -16.54 -8.54 10.61
C ALA A 495 -16.51 -8.33 12.13
N LYS A 496 -15.94 -7.20 12.60
CA LYS A 496 -15.75 -6.92 14.04
C LYS A 496 -16.98 -6.29 14.70
N LYS A 497 -17.68 -5.42 13.99
CA LYS A 497 -18.74 -4.55 14.55
C LYS A 497 -20.08 -4.65 13.80
N GLY A 498 -20.14 -5.43 12.71
CA GLY A 498 -21.26 -5.44 11.78
C GLY A 498 -21.26 -4.22 10.84
N LEU A 499 -22.21 -4.20 9.92
CA LEU A 499 -22.46 -3.04 9.05
C LEU A 499 -23.28 -1.97 9.78
N GLU A 500 -23.04 -0.71 9.44
CA GLU A 500 -23.81 0.41 9.99
C GLU A 500 -25.29 0.33 9.57
N PRO A 501 -26.25 0.82 10.40
CA PRO A 501 -27.68 0.71 10.11
C PRO A 501 -28.07 1.19 8.71
N LYS A 502 -27.53 2.33 8.26
CA LYS A 502 -27.79 2.89 6.91
C LYS A 502 -27.30 1.98 5.78
N MET A 503 -26.17 1.29 5.98
CA MET A 503 -25.63 0.34 4.99
C MET A 503 -26.54 -0.88 4.88
N LEU A 504 -26.97 -1.43 6.03
CA LEU A 504 -27.91 -2.56 6.08
C LEU A 504 -29.26 -2.24 5.47
N GLU A 505 -29.80 -1.06 5.75
CA GLU A 505 -31.08 -0.60 5.21
C GLU A 505 -31.01 -0.48 3.68
N ALA A 506 -29.97 0.18 3.16
CA ALA A 506 -29.80 0.32 1.72
C ALA A 506 -29.63 -1.04 1.01
N MET A 507 -28.87 -1.97 1.58
CA MET A 507 -28.71 -3.31 1.02
C MET A 507 -30.02 -4.11 1.05
N ARG A 508 -30.82 -4.00 2.11
CA ARG A 508 -32.13 -4.66 2.21
C ARG A 508 -33.15 -4.09 1.24
N ALA A 509 -33.05 -2.80 0.92
CA ALA A 509 -33.98 -2.14 -0.01
C ALA A 509 -33.81 -2.58 -1.47
N VAL A 510 -32.62 -3.14 -1.82
CA VAL A 510 -32.27 -3.54 -3.19
C VAL A 510 -32.15 -5.06 -3.39
N ASN A 511 -32.46 -5.84 -2.35
CA ASN A 511 -32.49 -7.32 -2.39
C ASN A 511 -33.87 -7.84 -2.78
#